data_dafa87c37ec82433808df35adf6854b5
#
_entry.id   dafa87c37ec82433808df35adf6854b5
#
_cell.length_a   1.000
_cell.length_b   1.000
_cell.length_c   1.000
_cell.angle_alpha   90.00
_cell.angle_beta   90.00
_cell.angle_gamma   90.00
#
_symmetry.space_group_name_H-M   'P 1'
#
loop_
_entity.id
_entity.type
_entity.pdbx_description
1 polymer ?
#
loop_
_entity_poly.entity_id
_entity_poly.type
_entity_poly.pdbx_seq_one_letter_code
_entity_poly.pdbx_strand_id
1 'polypeptide(L)'
;AGIHSGDSSCTIPPWSLSPEVVQRIRAIGHSLAGALKVNGLMNVQLAIKDDRIYILEVNPRASRTVPFVSKAKHRPFANLAARVMMGRTLDELGVQDTSDSREGAVYAVKVSVFPFAKFPGVDVVLGPEMRSTGEVMGIDHQFPVAFAKGLMGGGTHLPRSGAVYLSVKESDRGHALAIARQLQGLGFQILCSGGTGGHLKQNGVECSVIPKLDAGVRPHVIDFMTDGKVQLVLNTPSRT
;
A
#
# COMPACT_ATOMS: atom_id res chain seq x y z
N ALA A 1 0.48 -6.01 -3.49
CA ALA A 1 -0.53 -6.49 -2.55
C ALA A 1 0.18 -7.38 -1.53
N GLY A 2 -0.15 -7.22 -0.26
CA GLY A 2 0.32 -8.11 0.79
C GLY A 2 -0.22 -9.52 0.60
N ILE A 3 0.43 -10.49 1.21
CA ILE A 3 0.06 -11.89 1.09
C ILE A 3 -1.24 -12.17 1.87
N HIS A 4 -1.44 -11.47 3.00
CA HIS A 4 -2.69 -11.48 3.75
C HIS A 4 -3.37 -10.11 3.69
N SER A 5 -4.70 -10.05 3.53
CA SER A 5 -5.44 -8.78 3.41
C SER A 5 -5.30 -7.86 4.63
N GLY A 6 -5.13 -8.42 5.82
CA GLY A 6 -4.87 -7.68 7.06
C GLY A 6 -3.51 -6.99 7.07
N ASP A 7 -2.53 -7.54 6.36
CA ASP A 7 -1.16 -7.03 6.30
C ASP A 7 -0.94 -6.08 5.11
N SER A 8 -1.96 -5.86 4.30
CA SER A 8 -1.90 -5.02 3.12
C SER A 8 -2.33 -3.59 3.41
N SER A 9 -1.58 -2.63 2.87
CA SER A 9 -2.05 -1.24 2.79
C SER A 9 -3.12 -1.11 1.72
N CYS A 10 -4.09 -0.24 1.92
CA CYS A 10 -5.12 0.06 0.93
C CYS A 10 -5.53 1.53 0.96
N THR A 11 -6.14 2.01 -0.10
CA THR A 11 -6.59 3.39 -0.23
C THR A 11 -8.01 3.50 -0.75
N ILE A 12 -8.73 4.50 -0.27
CA ILE A 12 -10.05 4.92 -0.71
C ILE A 12 -10.00 6.44 -0.97
N PRO A 13 -10.39 6.93 -2.15
CA PRO A 13 -10.73 6.17 -3.37
C PRO A 13 -9.51 5.45 -3.98
N PRO A 14 -9.73 4.52 -4.94
CA PRO A 14 -8.62 3.87 -5.65
C PRO A 14 -7.75 4.89 -6.37
N TRP A 15 -6.41 4.83 -6.16
CA TRP A 15 -5.46 5.77 -6.76
C TRP A 15 -5.16 5.48 -8.23
N SER A 16 -4.91 4.21 -8.54
CA SER A 16 -4.37 3.79 -9.86
C SER A 16 -5.41 3.22 -10.83
N LEU A 17 -6.66 3.06 -10.41
CA LEU A 17 -7.70 2.51 -11.28
C LEU A 17 -8.40 3.60 -12.09
N SER A 18 -8.70 3.34 -13.35
CA SER A 18 -9.51 4.24 -14.15
C SER A 18 -10.98 4.25 -13.69
N PRO A 19 -11.74 5.32 -13.96
CA PRO A 19 -13.18 5.38 -13.65
C PRO A 19 -13.98 4.22 -14.24
N GLU A 20 -13.64 3.80 -15.47
CA GLU A 20 -14.30 2.71 -16.17
C GLU A 20 -14.09 1.37 -15.46
N VAL A 21 -12.87 1.12 -14.97
CA VAL A 21 -12.55 -0.09 -14.19
C VAL A 21 -13.30 -0.07 -12.87
N VAL A 22 -13.37 1.08 -12.20
CA VAL A 22 -14.14 1.23 -10.93
C VAL A 22 -15.62 0.96 -11.17
N GLN A 23 -16.19 1.45 -12.26
CA GLN A 23 -17.59 1.20 -12.61
C GLN A 23 -17.86 -0.29 -12.90
N ARG A 24 -16.95 -0.98 -13.61
CA ARG A 24 -17.04 -2.43 -13.83
C ARG A 24 -16.98 -3.20 -12.51
N ILE A 25 -16.10 -2.82 -11.57
CA ILE A 25 -16.02 -3.41 -10.24
C ILE A 25 -17.33 -3.25 -9.48
N ARG A 26 -17.94 -2.06 -9.52
CA ARG A 26 -19.24 -1.81 -8.89
C ARG A 26 -20.34 -2.69 -9.48
N ALA A 27 -20.42 -2.79 -10.80
CA ALA A 27 -21.40 -3.66 -11.49
C ALA A 27 -21.24 -5.12 -11.05
N ILE A 28 -20.01 -5.64 -10.95
CA ILE A 28 -19.72 -6.97 -10.43
C ILE A 28 -20.22 -7.11 -8.98
N GLY A 29 -19.93 -6.12 -8.13
CA GLY A 29 -20.39 -6.14 -6.73
C GLY A 29 -21.91 -6.19 -6.61
N HIS A 30 -22.62 -5.35 -7.37
CA HIS A 30 -24.10 -5.38 -7.40
C HIS A 30 -24.66 -6.71 -7.90
N SER A 31 -24.10 -7.25 -8.97
CA SER A 31 -24.51 -8.56 -9.50
C SER A 31 -24.32 -9.68 -8.49
N LEU A 32 -23.17 -9.72 -7.82
CA LEU A 32 -22.88 -10.73 -6.78
C LEU A 32 -23.80 -10.58 -5.56
N ALA A 33 -24.04 -9.35 -5.11
CA ALA A 33 -24.92 -9.09 -3.97
C ALA A 33 -26.36 -9.58 -4.26
N GLY A 34 -26.87 -9.32 -5.47
CA GLY A 34 -28.18 -9.79 -5.90
C GLY A 34 -28.26 -11.31 -6.04
N ALA A 35 -27.28 -11.93 -6.72
CA ALA A 35 -27.23 -13.38 -6.94
C ALA A 35 -27.15 -14.17 -5.62
N LEU A 36 -26.38 -13.66 -4.64
CA LEU A 36 -26.21 -14.27 -3.32
C LEU A 36 -27.30 -13.84 -2.31
N LYS A 37 -28.22 -12.97 -2.72
CA LYS A 37 -29.29 -12.42 -1.84
C LYS A 37 -28.70 -11.87 -0.53
N VAL A 38 -27.63 -11.08 -0.64
CA VAL A 38 -26.90 -10.58 0.53
C VAL A 38 -27.79 -9.66 1.36
N ASN A 39 -27.92 -9.97 2.63
CA ASN A 39 -28.57 -9.15 3.64
C ASN A 39 -27.52 -8.64 4.63
N GLY A 40 -27.18 -7.35 4.58
CA GLY A 40 -26.16 -6.72 5.40
C GLY A 40 -24.90 -6.35 4.61
N LEU A 41 -23.76 -6.95 4.94
CA LEU A 41 -22.46 -6.63 4.32
C LEU A 41 -21.91 -7.80 3.50
N MET A 42 -21.19 -7.44 2.47
CA MET A 42 -20.43 -8.37 1.64
C MET A 42 -19.03 -7.82 1.42
N ASN A 43 -18.04 -8.68 1.45
CA ASN A 43 -16.66 -8.38 1.04
C ASN A 43 -16.32 -9.18 -0.20
N VAL A 44 -15.79 -8.52 -1.21
CA VAL A 44 -15.34 -9.16 -2.46
C VAL A 44 -13.87 -8.86 -2.65
N GLN A 45 -13.07 -9.88 -2.89
CA GLN A 45 -11.69 -9.75 -3.30
C GLN A 45 -11.56 -9.94 -4.81
N LEU A 46 -10.97 -8.96 -5.45
CA LEU A 46 -10.78 -8.94 -6.89
C LEU A 46 -9.29 -8.76 -7.22
N ALA A 47 -8.86 -9.32 -8.33
CA ALA A 47 -7.57 -9.02 -8.95
C ALA A 47 -7.79 -8.44 -10.34
N ILE A 48 -6.92 -7.51 -10.73
CA ILE A 48 -6.95 -6.92 -12.08
C ILE A 48 -5.61 -7.22 -12.74
N LYS A 49 -5.67 -7.83 -13.93
CA LYS A 49 -4.50 -8.10 -14.74
C LYS A 49 -4.89 -7.92 -16.22
N ASP A 50 -4.09 -7.17 -16.96
CA ASP A 50 -4.29 -6.93 -18.39
C ASP A 50 -5.74 -6.50 -18.71
N ASP A 51 -6.25 -5.53 -17.96
CA ASP A 51 -7.62 -4.99 -18.00
C ASP A 51 -8.75 -6.00 -17.71
N ARG A 52 -8.42 -7.23 -17.31
CA ARG A 52 -9.38 -8.24 -16.88
C ARG A 52 -9.53 -8.21 -15.37
N ILE A 53 -10.79 -8.32 -14.90
CA ILE A 53 -11.15 -8.39 -13.48
C ILE A 53 -11.42 -9.85 -13.15
N TYR A 54 -10.71 -10.38 -12.15
CA TYR A 54 -10.87 -11.74 -11.66
C TYR A 54 -11.47 -11.69 -10.27
N ILE A 55 -12.52 -12.46 -10.04
CA ILE A 55 -13.12 -12.65 -8.72
C ILE A 55 -12.30 -13.73 -8.01
N LEU A 56 -11.69 -13.38 -6.89
CA LEU A 56 -10.88 -14.31 -6.09
C LEU A 56 -11.73 -14.94 -4.99
N GLU A 57 -12.51 -14.11 -4.27
CA GLU A 57 -13.27 -14.54 -3.12
C GLU A 57 -14.46 -13.61 -2.89
N VAL A 58 -15.60 -14.20 -2.47
CA VAL A 58 -16.80 -13.46 -2.08
C VAL A 58 -17.24 -13.93 -0.70
N ASN A 59 -17.29 -13.00 0.24
CA ASN A 59 -17.68 -13.27 1.63
C ASN A 59 -18.92 -12.46 1.99
N PRO A 60 -20.13 -13.06 2.04
CA PRO A 60 -21.36 -12.37 2.43
C PRO A 60 -21.42 -12.16 3.95
N ARG A 61 -20.49 -11.41 4.48
CA ARG A 61 -20.32 -11.09 5.89
C ARG A 61 -19.50 -9.82 6.06
N ALA A 62 -19.47 -9.26 7.27
CA ALA A 62 -18.54 -8.20 7.62
C ALA A 62 -17.07 -8.65 7.46
N SER A 63 -16.20 -7.71 7.16
CA SER A 63 -14.75 -7.91 7.05
C SER A 63 -13.99 -6.99 8.00
N ARG A 64 -12.71 -7.24 8.20
CA ARG A 64 -11.82 -6.38 9.00
C ARG A 64 -11.64 -4.98 8.41
N THR A 65 -11.93 -4.78 7.13
CA THR A 65 -11.89 -3.48 6.47
C THR A 65 -13.08 -2.58 6.79
N VAL A 66 -14.17 -3.12 7.36
CA VAL A 66 -15.38 -2.33 7.67
C VAL A 66 -15.10 -1.13 8.59
N PRO A 67 -14.32 -1.24 9.68
CA PRO A 67 -13.99 -0.08 10.51
C PRO A 67 -13.23 1.01 9.74
N PHE A 68 -12.26 0.62 8.91
CA PHE A 68 -11.52 1.55 8.06
C PHE A 68 -12.44 2.26 7.05
N VAL A 69 -13.26 1.50 6.31
CA VAL A 69 -14.21 2.06 5.34
C VAL A 69 -15.22 2.98 6.03
N SER A 70 -15.72 2.58 7.19
CA SER A 70 -16.67 3.39 7.97
C SER A 70 -16.08 4.75 8.36
N LYS A 71 -14.83 4.77 8.81
CA LYS A 71 -14.11 6.00 9.14
C LYS A 71 -13.82 6.84 7.89
N ALA A 72 -13.31 6.20 6.82
CA ALA A 72 -12.95 6.89 5.58
C ALA A 72 -14.17 7.54 4.89
N LYS A 73 -15.36 6.95 5.04
CA LYS A 73 -16.61 7.42 4.44
C LYS A 73 -17.52 8.17 5.40
N HIS A 74 -17.12 8.32 6.67
CA HIS A 74 -17.94 8.90 7.73
C HIS A 74 -19.34 8.28 7.83
N ARG A 75 -19.43 6.95 7.64
CA ARG A 75 -20.68 6.18 7.70
C ARG A 75 -20.54 4.95 8.59
N PRO A 76 -21.47 4.70 9.51
CA PRO A 76 -21.40 3.56 10.43
C PRO A 76 -21.90 2.28 9.74
N PHE A 77 -21.18 1.73 8.77
CA PHE A 77 -21.61 0.61 7.94
C PHE A 77 -22.01 -0.63 8.77
N ALA A 78 -21.31 -0.94 9.86
CA ALA A 78 -21.67 -2.06 10.71
C ALA A 78 -23.04 -1.87 11.38
N ASN A 79 -23.35 -0.65 11.85
CA ASN A 79 -24.66 -0.32 12.44
C ASN A 79 -25.76 -0.40 11.37
N LEU A 80 -25.52 0.19 10.19
CA LEU A 80 -26.46 0.13 9.07
C LEU A 80 -26.76 -1.31 8.67
N ALA A 81 -25.72 -2.15 8.55
CA ALA A 81 -25.88 -3.55 8.23
C ALA A 81 -26.71 -4.31 9.29
N ALA A 82 -26.43 -4.08 10.57
CA ALA A 82 -27.23 -4.70 11.64
C ALA A 82 -28.71 -4.33 11.55
N ARG A 83 -29.03 -3.06 11.24
CA ARG A 83 -30.41 -2.61 11.05
C ARG A 83 -31.08 -3.26 9.83
N VAL A 84 -30.34 -3.40 8.72
CA VAL A 84 -30.83 -4.10 7.52
C VAL A 84 -31.11 -5.57 7.84
N MET A 85 -30.23 -6.24 8.56
CA MET A 85 -30.41 -7.62 9.00
C MET A 85 -31.63 -7.79 9.93
N MET A 86 -32.02 -6.73 10.65
CA MET A 86 -33.23 -6.67 11.47
C MET A 86 -34.49 -6.26 10.69
N GLY A 87 -34.42 -6.21 9.36
CA GLY A 87 -35.57 -5.99 8.49
C GLY A 87 -35.80 -4.54 8.04
N ARG A 88 -34.90 -3.60 8.39
CA ARG A 88 -35.02 -2.23 7.87
C ARG A 88 -34.53 -2.17 6.43
N THR A 89 -35.18 -1.37 5.60
CA THR A 89 -34.75 -1.12 4.21
C THR A 89 -33.67 -0.05 4.15
N LEU A 90 -32.88 -0.04 3.06
CA LEU A 90 -31.88 1.00 2.84
C LEU A 90 -32.52 2.40 2.70
N ASP A 91 -33.70 2.46 2.09
CA ASP A 91 -34.45 3.72 1.94
C ASP A 91 -34.88 4.29 3.30
N GLU A 92 -35.42 3.45 4.20
CA GLU A 92 -35.76 3.84 5.57
C GLU A 92 -34.56 4.35 6.38
N LEU A 93 -33.37 3.86 6.05
CA LEU A 93 -32.12 4.25 6.68
C LEU A 93 -31.44 5.44 6.01
N GLY A 94 -32.06 6.00 4.94
CA GLY A 94 -31.50 7.10 4.18
C GLY A 94 -30.17 6.77 3.50
N VAL A 95 -29.93 5.50 3.20
CA VAL A 95 -28.71 5.06 2.51
C VAL A 95 -28.92 5.20 1.01
N GLN A 96 -28.32 6.25 0.46
CA GLN A 96 -28.27 6.45 -0.99
C GLN A 96 -26.96 5.90 -1.57
N ASP A 97 -26.99 5.49 -2.83
CA ASP A 97 -25.78 5.15 -3.57
C ASP A 97 -24.94 6.42 -3.74
N THR A 98 -23.79 6.45 -3.09
CA THR A 98 -22.88 7.57 -3.19
C THR A 98 -21.85 7.26 -4.25
N SER A 99 -22.01 7.86 -5.42
CA SER A 99 -20.95 7.88 -6.42
C SER A 99 -19.74 8.62 -5.85
N ASP A 100 -18.61 7.94 -5.75
CA ASP A 100 -17.35 8.60 -5.41
C ASP A 100 -16.88 9.39 -6.63
N SER A 101 -17.21 10.69 -6.69
CA SER A 101 -16.51 11.61 -7.57
C SER A 101 -15.07 11.73 -7.04
N ARG A 102 -14.06 11.60 -7.90
CA ARG A 102 -12.66 11.86 -7.52
C ARG A 102 -12.37 13.34 -7.34
N GLU A 103 -13.24 14.20 -7.83
CA GLU A 103 -13.09 15.64 -7.76
C GLU A 103 -13.26 16.12 -6.32
N GLY A 104 -12.19 16.70 -5.76
CA GLY A 104 -12.14 17.08 -4.35
C GLY A 104 -12.02 15.93 -3.35
N ALA A 105 -11.80 14.70 -3.82
CA ALA A 105 -11.73 13.53 -2.96
C ALA A 105 -10.57 13.62 -1.98
N VAL A 106 -10.85 13.30 -0.73
CA VAL A 106 -9.85 13.05 0.30
C VAL A 106 -9.44 11.59 0.22
N TYR A 107 -8.13 11.34 0.11
CA TYR A 107 -7.59 9.98 0.18
C TYR A 107 -7.46 9.53 1.62
N ALA A 108 -8.07 8.40 1.95
CA ALA A 108 -7.85 7.67 3.19
C ALA A 108 -6.98 6.44 2.89
N VAL A 109 -5.81 6.37 3.50
CA VAL A 109 -4.86 5.27 3.32
C VAL A 109 -4.74 4.49 4.61
N LYS A 110 -5.09 3.20 4.57
CA LYS A 110 -4.85 2.26 5.66
C LYS A 110 -3.42 1.73 5.56
N VAL A 111 -2.69 1.76 6.67
CA VAL A 111 -1.37 1.13 6.81
C VAL A 111 -1.42 0.15 7.98
N SER A 112 -0.95 -1.07 7.77
CA SER A 112 -0.90 -2.10 8.80
C SER A 112 0.25 -1.84 9.77
N VAL A 113 0.01 -2.10 11.06
CA VAL A 113 1.01 -1.95 12.12
C VAL A 113 1.56 -3.33 12.48
N PHE A 114 2.88 -3.46 12.42
CA PHE A 114 3.59 -4.71 12.73
C PHE A 114 4.37 -4.56 14.02
N PRO A 115 4.26 -5.51 14.97
CA PRO A 115 4.93 -5.44 16.25
C PRO A 115 6.36 -6.00 16.24
N PHE A 116 7.02 -6.12 15.07
CA PHE A 116 8.31 -6.80 14.93
C PHE A 116 9.40 -6.24 15.85
N ALA A 117 9.42 -4.92 16.03
CA ALA A 117 10.39 -4.29 16.94
C ALA A 117 10.24 -4.71 18.42
N LYS A 118 9.07 -5.23 18.82
CA LYS A 118 8.80 -5.72 20.17
C LYS A 118 9.20 -7.17 20.40
N PHE A 119 9.47 -7.90 19.32
CA PHE A 119 9.78 -9.33 19.34
C PHE A 119 11.08 -9.61 18.57
N PRO A 120 12.25 -9.37 19.18
CA PRO A 120 13.54 -9.66 18.53
C PRO A 120 13.65 -11.12 18.12
N GLY A 121 14.18 -11.37 16.93
CA GLY A 121 14.37 -12.73 16.38
C GLY A 121 13.15 -13.34 15.68
N VAL A 122 12.02 -12.66 15.63
CA VAL A 122 10.87 -13.11 14.82
C VAL A 122 11.13 -12.82 13.34
N ASP A 123 10.80 -13.79 12.49
CA ASP A 123 10.84 -13.61 11.05
C ASP A 123 9.87 -12.51 10.60
N VAL A 124 10.41 -11.49 9.94
CA VAL A 124 9.64 -10.32 9.44
C VAL A 124 9.05 -10.55 8.05
N VAL A 125 9.35 -11.69 7.41
CA VAL A 125 8.80 -12.02 6.10
C VAL A 125 7.31 -12.32 6.22
N LEU A 126 6.52 -11.57 5.45
CA LEU A 126 5.07 -11.75 5.44
C LEU A 126 4.70 -13.04 4.69
N GLY A 127 3.77 -13.79 5.27
CA GLY A 127 3.26 -15.06 4.77
C GLY A 127 1.73 -15.08 4.64
N PRO A 128 1.13 -16.25 4.46
CA PRO A 128 -0.32 -16.39 4.35
C PRO A 128 -1.06 -16.07 5.66
N GLU A 129 -0.35 -16.07 6.79
CA GLU A 129 -0.90 -15.74 8.10
C GLU A 129 -0.78 -14.23 8.38
N MET A 130 -1.82 -13.67 9.02
CA MET A 130 -1.78 -12.26 9.42
C MET A 130 -0.78 -12.02 10.55
N ARG A 131 0.15 -11.08 10.34
CA ARG A 131 1.17 -10.68 11.33
C ARG A 131 0.95 -9.29 11.90
N SER A 132 0.11 -8.49 11.27
CA SER A 132 -0.25 -7.16 11.79
C SER A 132 -1.11 -7.27 13.04
N THR A 133 -0.89 -6.37 14.01
CA THR A 133 -1.64 -6.29 15.27
C THR A 133 -2.59 -5.11 15.32
N GLY A 134 -2.55 -4.24 14.32
CA GLY A 134 -3.41 -3.07 14.23
C GLY A 134 -3.29 -2.39 12.88
N GLU A 135 -4.00 -1.31 12.74
CA GLU A 135 -3.98 -0.49 11.54
C GLU A 135 -4.12 0.99 11.89
N VAL A 136 -3.52 1.84 11.09
CA VAL A 136 -3.63 3.30 11.16
C VAL A 136 -4.15 3.85 9.85
N MET A 137 -4.71 5.06 9.88
CA MET A 137 -5.24 5.72 8.71
C MET A 137 -4.57 7.08 8.52
N GLY A 138 -3.93 7.28 7.36
CA GLY A 138 -3.51 8.59 6.90
C GLY A 138 -4.58 9.20 6.01
N ILE A 139 -4.82 10.51 6.15
CA ILE A 139 -5.83 11.23 5.37
C ILE A 139 -5.22 12.51 4.80
N ASP A 140 -5.42 12.73 3.49
CA ASP A 140 -5.02 13.97 2.81
C ASP A 140 -5.71 14.08 1.45
N HIS A 141 -5.76 15.29 0.88
CA HIS A 141 -6.20 15.51 -0.49
C HIS A 141 -5.21 14.97 -1.53
N GLN A 142 -3.95 14.81 -1.15
CA GLN A 142 -2.92 14.23 -1.98
C GLN A 142 -2.59 12.80 -1.51
N PHE A 143 -2.75 11.80 -2.38
CA PHE A 143 -2.48 10.41 -2.05
C PHE A 143 -1.08 10.17 -1.45
N PRO A 144 0.03 10.73 -2.02
CA PRO A 144 1.37 10.52 -1.44
C PRO A 144 1.48 11.03 -0.01
N VAL A 145 0.82 12.15 0.30
CA VAL A 145 0.81 12.74 1.65
C VAL A 145 -0.02 11.88 2.61
N ALA A 146 -1.19 11.42 2.17
CA ALA A 146 -2.02 10.50 2.95
C ALA A 146 -1.26 9.20 3.26
N PHE A 147 -0.53 8.66 2.28
CA PHE A 147 0.28 7.47 2.45
C PHE A 147 1.44 7.69 3.43
N ALA A 148 2.17 8.82 3.30
CA ALA A 148 3.24 9.19 4.23
C ALA A 148 2.72 9.35 5.67
N LYS A 149 1.57 10.01 5.86
CA LYS A 149 0.92 10.12 7.17
C LYS A 149 0.56 8.75 7.75
N GLY A 150 0.07 7.84 6.92
CA GLY A 150 -0.22 6.46 7.33
C GLY A 150 1.04 5.71 7.75
N LEU A 151 2.13 5.80 7.00
CA LEU A 151 3.42 5.20 7.35
C LEU A 151 3.95 5.73 8.68
N MET A 152 3.95 7.05 8.86
CA MET A 152 4.40 7.69 10.10
C MET A 152 3.54 7.29 11.29
N GLY A 153 2.22 7.23 11.12
CA GLY A 153 1.30 6.73 12.15
C GLY A 153 1.50 5.25 12.47
N GLY A 154 1.97 4.45 11.51
CA GLY A 154 2.37 3.05 11.68
C GLY A 154 3.75 2.85 12.33
N GLY A 155 4.45 3.93 12.68
CA GLY A 155 5.76 3.89 13.32
C GLY A 155 6.95 3.95 12.35
N THR A 156 6.71 4.17 11.06
CA THR A 156 7.80 4.37 10.09
C THR A 156 8.31 5.80 10.17
N HIS A 157 9.59 5.97 10.48
CA HIS A 157 10.24 7.27 10.45
C HIS A 157 10.80 7.54 9.06
N LEU A 158 10.24 8.54 8.37
CA LEU A 158 10.78 9.00 7.09
C LEU A 158 11.97 9.94 7.34
N PRO A 159 13.16 9.64 6.81
CA PRO A 159 14.33 10.49 7.00
C PRO A 159 14.15 11.83 6.27
N ARG A 160 14.77 12.89 6.81
CA ARG A 160 14.80 14.22 6.20
C ARG A 160 16.15 14.56 5.59
N SER A 161 17.18 13.75 5.86
CA SER A 161 18.54 13.89 5.38
C SER A 161 19.28 12.56 5.50
N GLY A 162 20.50 12.51 5.00
CA GLY A 162 21.36 11.33 5.07
C GLY A 162 21.52 10.63 3.73
N ALA A 163 21.68 9.30 3.74
CA ALA A 163 21.87 8.54 2.53
C ALA A 163 20.70 7.60 2.24
N VAL A 164 20.40 7.44 0.95
CA VAL A 164 19.41 6.51 0.44
C VAL A 164 20.10 5.45 -0.40
N TYR A 165 19.84 4.17 -0.08
CA TYR A 165 20.33 3.06 -0.88
C TYR A 165 19.29 2.61 -1.91
N LEU A 166 19.65 2.66 -3.19
CA LEU A 166 18.83 2.25 -4.33
C LEU A 166 19.35 0.93 -4.92
N SER A 167 18.50 -0.09 -4.94
CA SER A 167 18.79 -1.36 -5.59
C SER A 167 17.53 -1.88 -6.27
N VAL A 168 17.41 -1.64 -7.56
CA VAL A 168 16.18 -1.98 -8.30
C VAL A 168 16.49 -2.94 -9.46
N LYS A 169 15.49 -3.77 -9.78
CA LYS A 169 15.53 -4.62 -10.97
C LYS A 169 15.54 -3.75 -12.25
N GLU A 170 15.93 -4.35 -13.36
CA GLU A 170 16.17 -3.64 -14.61
C GLU A 170 14.96 -2.87 -15.13
N SER A 171 13.76 -3.48 -15.08
CA SER A 171 12.51 -2.85 -15.52
C SER A 171 12.13 -1.59 -14.73
N ASP A 172 12.67 -1.42 -13.53
CA ASP A 172 12.32 -0.31 -12.65
C ASP A 172 13.36 0.82 -12.65
N ARG A 173 14.47 0.66 -13.40
CA ARG A 173 15.58 1.63 -13.43
C ARG A 173 15.16 3.02 -13.91
N GLY A 174 14.23 3.09 -14.88
CA GLY A 174 13.71 4.38 -15.36
C GLY A 174 12.99 5.16 -14.25
N HIS A 175 12.16 4.48 -13.44
CA HIS A 175 11.49 5.09 -12.29
C HIS A 175 12.50 5.47 -11.19
N ALA A 176 13.50 4.62 -10.95
CA ALA A 176 14.55 4.89 -9.96
C ALA A 176 15.37 6.13 -10.32
N LEU A 177 15.60 6.41 -11.61
CA LEU A 177 16.28 7.61 -12.08
C LEU A 177 15.53 8.89 -11.67
N ALA A 178 14.22 8.93 -11.90
CA ALA A 178 13.41 10.09 -11.52
C ALA A 178 13.42 10.30 -9.99
N ILE A 179 13.29 9.21 -9.22
CA ILE A 179 13.34 9.25 -7.76
C ILE A 179 14.72 9.72 -7.26
N ALA A 180 15.81 9.20 -7.84
CA ALA A 180 17.17 9.55 -7.44
C ALA A 180 17.44 11.04 -7.65
N ARG A 181 16.99 11.64 -8.77
CA ARG A 181 17.09 13.08 -9.01
C ARG A 181 16.33 13.91 -7.98
N GLN A 182 15.12 13.49 -7.62
CA GLN A 182 14.34 14.17 -6.59
C GLN A 182 15.02 14.10 -5.22
N LEU A 183 15.55 12.93 -4.86
CA LEU A 183 16.24 12.74 -3.58
C LEU A 183 17.53 13.56 -3.51
N GLN A 184 18.31 13.66 -4.62
CA GLN A 184 19.46 14.56 -4.69
C GLN A 184 19.05 16.03 -4.52
N GLY A 185 17.96 16.45 -5.17
CA GLY A 185 17.42 17.81 -5.01
C GLY A 185 16.99 18.12 -3.58
N LEU A 186 16.64 17.09 -2.79
CA LEU A 186 16.34 17.20 -1.36
C LEU A 186 17.60 17.10 -0.47
N GLY A 187 18.80 16.95 -1.03
CA GLY A 187 20.06 16.88 -0.31
C GLY A 187 20.47 15.49 0.20
N PHE A 188 19.80 14.43 -0.27
CA PHE A 188 20.20 13.06 0.08
C PHE A 188 21.41 12.59 -0.73
N GLN A 189 22.32 11.88 -0.09
CA GLN A 189 23.37 11.13 -0.75
C GLN A 189 22.77 9.84 -1.37
N ILE A 190 23.11 9.55 -2.62
CA ILE A 190 22.63 8.35 -3.31
C ILE A 190 23.72 7.28 -3.26
N LEU A 191 23.37 6.16 -2.59
CA LEU A 191 24.12 4.92 -2.59
C LEU A 191 23.36 3.90 -3.44
N CYS A 192 24.01 3.02 -4.14
CA CYS A 192 23.31 2.10 -5.05
C CYS A 192 24.09 0.81 -5.31
N SER A 193 23.35 -0.25 -5.73
CA SER A 193 23.97 -1.46 -6.27
C SER A 193 24.59 -1.21 -7.65
N GLY A 194 25.55 -2.04 -8.06
CA GLY A 194 26.30 -1.86 -9.30
C GLY A 194 25.44 -1.67 -10.54
N GLY A 195 24.43 -2.50 -10.76
CA GLY A 195 23.55 -2.38 -11.93
C GLY A 195 22.67 -1.13 -11.91
N THR A 196 22.14 -0.75 -10.73
CA THR A 196 21.40 0.51 -10.57
C THR A 196 22.33 1.71 -10.73
N GLY A 197 23.52 1.68 -10.13
CA GLY A 197 24.49 2.76 -10.18
C GLY A 197 25.03 3.03 -11.59
N GLY A 198 25.28 1.99 -12.37
CA GLY A 198 25.66 2.12 -13.77
C GLY A 198 24.62 2.92 -14.57
N HIS A 199 23.33 2.57 -14.40
CA HIS A 199 22.24 3.28 -15.07
C HIS A 199 22.10 4.74 -14.60
N LEU A 200 22.23 4.99 -13.30
CA LEU A 200 22.13 6.34 -12.74
C LEU A 200 23.26 7.25 -13.25
N LYS A 201 24.51 6.77 -13.22
CA LYS A 201 25.68 7.51 -13.68
C LYS A 201 25.62 7.83 -15.17
N GLN A 202 25.22 6.88 -16.01
CA GLN A 202 25.00 7.11 -17.45
C GLN A 202 23.98 8.20 -17.75
N ASN A 203 23.07 8.46 -16.82
CA ASN A 203 22.02 9.48 -16.92
C ASN A 203 22.31 10.74 -16.07
N GLY A 204 23.57 10.96 -15.67
CA GLY A 204 24.02 12.19 -15.03
C GLY A 204 23.64 12.31 -13.55
N VAL A 205 23.33 11.22 -12.86
CA VAL A 205 23.04 11.20 -11.42
C VAL A 205 24.31 10.75 -10.68
N GLU A 206 24.84 11.59 -9.81
CA GLU A 206 25.96 11.24 -8.94
C GLU A 206 25.49 10.20 -7.89
N CYS A 207 26.22 9.10 -7.79
CA CYS A 207 25.95 8.07 -6.80
C CYS A 207 27.22 7.27 -6.46
N SER A 208 27.27 6.74 -5.24
CA SER A 208 28.30 5.81 -4.79
C SER A 208 27.81 4.38 -4.91
N VAL A 209 28.60 3.53 -5.55
CA VAL A 209 28.27 2.12 -5.69
C VAL A 209 28.74 1.35 -4.46
N ILE A 210 27.80 0.64 -3.81
CA ILE A 210 28.05 -0.20 -2.64
C ILE A 210 27.81 -1.65 -3.04
N PRO A 211 28.73 -2.59 -2.70
CA PRO A 211 28.53 -4.00 -2.96
C PRO A 211 27.26 -4.55 -2.29
N LYS A 212 26.58 -5.45 -2.97
CA LYS A 212 25.50 -6.24 -2.37
C LYS A 212 26.08 -7.30 -1.42
N LEU A 213 25.21 -7.89 -0.57
CA LEU A 213 25.59 -8.96 0.36
C LEU A 213 26.20 -10.19 -0.36
N ASP A 214 25.63 -10.55 -1.50
CA ASP A 214 26.01 -11.70 -2.32
C ASP A 214 27.33 -11.51 -3.09
N ALA A 215 27.87 -10.30 -3.11
CA ALA A 215 29.14 -10.01 -3.77
C ALA A 215 30.38 -10.57 -3.04
N GLY A 216 30.25 -11.03 -1.79
CA GLY A 216 31.34 -11.59 -0.99
C GLY A 216 32.43 -10.57 -0.59
N VAL A 217 32.20 -9.27 -0.80
CA VAL A 217 33.15 -8.18 -0.54
C VAL A 217 32.63 -7.30 0.58
N ARG A 218 33.52 -6.80 1.45
CA ARG A 218 33.21 -5.83 2.52
C ARG A 218 33.96 -4.51 2.33
N PRO A 219 33.38 -3.37 2.78
CA PRO A 219 32.06 -3.23 3.37
C PRO A 219 30.96 -3.36 2.30
N HIS A 220 29.87 -4.08 2.62
CA HIS A 220 28.69 -4.21 1.78
C HIS A 220 27.50 -3.48 2.40
N VAL A 221 26.34 -3.47 1.71
CA VAL A 221 25.16 -2.68 2.11
C VAL A 221 24.73 -2.90 3.56
N ILE A 222 24.83 -4.13 4.09
CA ILE A 222 24.44 -4.41 5.48
C ILE A 222 25.39 -3.72 6.47
N ASP A 223 26.69 -3.66 6.18
CA ASP A 223 27.65 -2.94 7.04
C ASP A 223 27.28 -1.44 7.12
N PHE A 224 26.92 -0.83 5.97
CA PHE A 224 26.47 0.56 5.93
C PHE A 224 25.15 0.79 6.70
N MET A 225 24.23 -0.16 6.64
CA MET A 225 22.97 -0.11 7.41
C MET A 225 23.24 -0.23 8.91
N THR A 226 24.08 -1.20 9.33
CA THR A 226 24.44 -1.43 10.73
C THR A 226 25.17 -0.25 11.34
N ASP A 227 26.03 0.40 10.54
CA ASP A 227 26.76 1.63 10.93
C ASP A 227 25.86 2.88 10.93
N GLY A 228 24.57 2.77 10.60
CA GLY A 228 23.66 3.90 10.51
C GLY A 228 23.99 4.88 9.36
N LYS A 229 24.74 4.44 8.35
CA LYS A 229 25.11 5.24 7.19
C LYS A 229 24.05 5.24 6.08
N VAL A 230 22.98 4.46 6.23
CA VAL A 230 21.84 4.38 5.31
C VAL A 230 20.55 4.65 6.10
N GLN A 231 19.81 5.68 5.73
CA GLN A 231 18.57 6.07 6.40
C GLN A 231 17.32 5.58 5.67
N LEU A 232 17.42 5.32 4.36
CA LEU A 232 16.30 4.83 3.55
C LEU A 232 16.80 3.80 2.55
N VAL A 233 16.01 2.75 2.34
CA VAL A 233 16.28 1.72 1.34
C VAL A 233 15.10 1.63 0.39
N LEU A 234 15.39 1.74 -0.91
CA LEU A 234 14.45 1.47 -1.99
C LEU A 234 14.97 0.26 -2.78
N ASN A 235 14.30 -0.85 -2.62
CA ASN A 235 14.72 -2.11 -3.23
C ASN A 235 13.55 -2.78 -3.96
N THR A 236 13.77 -3.16 -5.22
CA THR A 236 12.89 -4.06 -5.94
C THR A 236 13.68 -5.31 -6.31
N PRO A 237 13.30 -6.50 -5.77
CA PRO A 237 14.05 -7.73 -6.03
C PRO A 237 13.91 -8.15 -7.50
N SER A 238 14.99 -8.60 -8.10
CA SER A 238 14.93 -9.39 -9.33
C SER A 238 14.39 -10.77 -8.96
N ARG A 239 13.35 -11.23 -9.64
CA ARG A 239 12.98 -12.65 -9.53
C ARG A 239 14.13 -13.47 -10.12
N THR A 240 14.78 -14.24 -9.30
CA THR A 240 15.58 -15.42 -9.73
C THR A 240 14.64 -16.54 -10.03
#